data_93f81b6d2e2b975a44d4ec08b579f4a3
#
_entry.id   93f81b6d2e2b975a44d4ec08b579f4a3
#
_cell.length_a   1.000
_cell.length_b   1.000
_cell.length_c   1.000
_cell.angle_alpha   90.00
_cell.angle_beta   90.00
_cell.angle_gamma   90.00
#
_symmetry.space_group_name_H-M   'P 1'
#
loop_
_entity.id
_entity.type
_entity.pdbx_description
1 polymer ?
#
loop_
_entity_poly.entity_id
_entity_poly.type
_entity_poly.pdbx_seq_one_letter_code
_entity_poly.pdbx_strand_id
1 'polypeptide(L)'
;RMYERVVKANGTIALFSSQPFTTRLIHSNIQRYRYTWYWVKNIKTGHVFAKVQPMRQVEEVCIFYRRKPLYQPQGLIKLDREIVHRKQAQADAVYRLDKRPNASVQRYGNYPSNVLRFDVDSGKNRVHPSQKPVALLEYLIRTYTRPGETVLDNCMGSGSTGVACVHTGRRFVGMEQDEQYFA
;
A
#
# COMPACT_ATOMS: atom_id res chain seq x y z
N ARG A 1 2.99 16.16 9.41
CA ARG A 1 3.65 17.45 9.03
C ARG A 1 5.05 17.24 8.41
N MET A 2 5.89 16.32 8.93
CA MET A 2 7.24 16.09 8.36
C MET A 2 7.21 15.65 6.90
N TYR A 3 6.43 14.65 6.55
CA TYR A 3 6.31 14.16 5.18
C TYR A 3 5.80 15.23 4.19
N GLU A 4 4.99 16.19 4.61
CA GLU A 4 4.48 17.26 3.74
C GLU A 4 5.56 18.21 3.21
N ARG A 5 6.73 18.24 3.84
CA ARG A 5 7.89 19.03 3.43
C ARG A 5 8.71 18.36 2.30
N VAL A 6 8.71 17.04 2.26
CA VAL A 6 9.58 16.24 1.37
C VAL A 6 8.79 15.51 0.28
N VAL A 7 7.52 15.17 0.53
CA VAL A 7 6.68 14.46 -0.45
C VAL A 7 6.00 15.46 -1.38
N LYS A 8 6.06 15.20 -2.69
CA LYS A 8 5.38 16.01 -3.70
C LYS A 8 3.88 16.14 -3.41
N ALA A 9 3.24 17.21 -3.88
CA ALA A 9 1.81 17.44 -3.65
C ALA A 9 0.91 16.28 -4.14
N ASN A 10 1.32 15.59 -5.20
CA ASN A 10 0.68 14.40 -5.77
C ASN A 10 1.44 13.09 -5.43
N GLY A 11 2.34 13.12 -4.46
CA GLY A 11 3.01 11.93 -3.96
C GLY A 11 2.13 11.14 -2.99
N THR A 12 2.37 9.84 -2.93
CA THR A 12 1.69 8.94 -2.00
C THR A 12 2.58 8.70 -0.78
N ILE A 13 1.96 8.67 0.39
CA ILE A 13 2.57 8.21 1.64
C ILE A 13 1.89 6.88 1.99
N ALA A 14 2.65 5.79 2.03
CA ALA A 14 2.21 4.47 2.40
C ALA A 14 2.90 4.06 3.70
N LEU A 15 2.15 3.85 4.77
CA LEU A 15 2.69 3.54 6.09
C LEU A 15 2.15 2.23 6.61
N PHE A 16 3.05 1.30 6.89
CA PHE A 16 2.72 0.02 7.54
C PHE A 16 2.32 0.26 8.99
N SER A 17 1.28 -0.41 9.42
CA SER A 17 0.75 -0.30 10.78
C SER A 17 -0.04 -1.54 11.21
N SER A 18 -0.36 -1.61 12.48
CA SER A 18 -1.29 -2.58 13.05
C SER A 18 -2.03 -1.95 14.23
N GLN A 19 -3.23 -2.45 14.55
CA GLN A 19 -4.00 -1.95 15.68
C GLN A 19 -3.28 -2.18 17.02
N PRO A 20 -3.40 -1.25 17.98
CA PRO A 20 -4.19 0.00 17.98
C PRO A 20 -3.47 1.21 17.35
N PHE A 21 -2.21 1.04 16.94
CA PHE A 21 -1.42 2.12 16.35
C PHE A 21 -2.04 2.69 15.06
N THR A 22 -2.64 1.84 14.23
CA THR A 22 -3.32 2.26 12.99
C THR A 22 -4.37 3.34 13.25
N THR A 23 -5.18 3.19 14.29
CA THR A 23 -6.19 4.19 14.66
C THR A 23 -5.55 5.55 14.96
N ARG A 24 -4.47 5.56 15.75
CA ARG A 24 -3.73 6.80 16.07
C ARG A 24 -3.09 7.41 14.83
N LEU A 25 -2.51 6.58 13.96
CA LEU A 25 -1.88 7.01 12.71
C LEU A 25 -2.90 7.69 11.79
N ILE A 26 -4.07 7.08 11.58
CA ILE A 26 -5.15 7.67 10.78
C ILE A 26 -5.63 8.97 11.39
N HIS A 27 -5.88 9.00 12.71
CA HIS A 27 -6.35 10.19 13.40
C HIS A 27 -5.33 11.34 13.33
N SER A 28 -4.04 11.06 13.35
CA SER A 28 -2.98 12.07 13.27
C SER A 28 -3.05 12.94 12.00
N ASN A 29 -3.65 12.42 10.92
CA ASN A 29 -3.85 13.15 9.67
C ASN A 29 -5.07 12.65 8.88
N ILE A 30 -6.23 12.66 9.52
CA ILE A 30 -7.49 12.16 8.95
C ILE A 30 -7.86 12.85 7.63
N GLN A 31 -7.50 14.12 7.47
CA GLN A 31 -7.78 14.89 6.26
C GLN A 31 -7.01 14.37 5.03
N ARG A 32 -5.88 13.70 5.23
CA ARG A 32 -5.04 13.13 4.16
C ARG A 32 -5.22 11.64 4.00
N TYR A 33 -5.74 10.96 5.01
CA TYR A 33 -6.06 9.54 4.93
C TYR A 33 -7.06 9.29 3.80
N ARG A 34 -6.85 8.19 3.06
CA ARG A 34 -7.71 7.83 1.93
C ARG A 34 -8.29 6.44 2.04
N TYR A 35 -7.42 5.44 2.22
CA TYR A 35 -7.80 4.04 2.35
C TYR A 35 -6.66 3.23 2.92
N THR A 36 -6.95 1.97 3.24
CA THR A 36 -5.99 1.00 3.75
C THR A 36 -5.94 -0.21 2.84
N TRP A 37 -4.73 -0.66 2.52
CA TRP A 37 -4.48 -2.01 2.04
C TRP A 37 -4.30 -2.94 3.23
N TYR A 38 -4.83 -4.15 3.13
CA TYR A 38 -4.71 -5.20 4.14
C TYR A 38 -3.78 -6.28 3.61
N TRP A 39 -2.57 -6.34 4.13
CA TRP A 39 -1.63 -7.39 3.80
C TRP A 39 -1.89 -8.60 4.67
N VAL A 40 -2.36 -9.70 4.03
CA VAL A 40 -2.58 -11.00 4.63
C VAL A 40 -1.30 -11.83 4.47
N LYS A 41 -0.69 -12.18 5.60
CA LYS A 41 0.54 -13.00 5.67
C LYS A 41 0.22 -14.49 5.58
N ASN A 42 1.18 -15.29 5.12
CA ASN A 42 1.09 -16.75 5.17
C ASN A 42 1.26 -17.31 6.59
N ILE A 43 1.83 -16.54 7.53
CA ILE A 43 2.01 -16.93 8.92
C ILE A 43 1.17 -16.09 9.88
N LYS A 44 0.83 -16.69 11.03
CA LYS A 44 0.15 -16.01 12.13
C LYS A 44 1.17 -15.60 13.19
N THR A 45 0.95 -14.47 13.85
CA THR A 45 1.82 -13.96 14.93
C THR A 45 1.03 -13.73 16.21
N GLY A 46 1.71 -13.70 17.36
CA GLY A 46 1.07 -13.49 18.67
C GLY A 46 0.66 -14.79 19.37
N HIS A 47 1.39 -15.89 19.14
CA HIS A 47 1.12 -17.20 19.72
C HIS A 47 1.00 -17.18 21.25
N VAL A 48 1.80 -16.36 21.92
CA VAL A 48 1.76 -16.21 23.40
C VAL A 48 0.36 -15.86 23.92
N PHE A 49 -0.43 -15.14 23.12
CA PHE A 49 -1.78 -14.72 23.48
C PHE A 49 -2.89 -15.56 22.82
N ALA A 50 -2.56 -16.67 22.17
CA ALA A 50 -3.51 -17.44 21.37
C ALA A 50 -4.68 -18.06 22.18
N LYS A 51 -4.51 -18.16 23.51
CA LYS A 51 -5.55 -18.68 24.43
C LYS A 51 -6.58 -17.61 24.84
N VAL A 52 -6.28 -16.31 24.64
CA VAL A 52 -7.10 -15.21 25.15
C VAL A 52 -7.54 -14.24 24.04
N GLN A 53 -6.92 -14.31 22.86
CA GLN A 53 -7.28 -13.51 21.70
C GLN A 53 -6.86 -14.17 20.38
N PRO A 54 -7.49 -13.84 19.25
CA PRO A 54 -7.07 -14.36 17.95
C PRO A 54 -5.63 -13.97 17.60
N MET A 55 -4.91 -14.89 16.95
CA MET A 55 -3.60 -14.61 16.38
C MET A 55 -3.71 -13.63 15.21
N ARG A 56 -2.74 -12.75 15.08
CA ARG A 56 -2.69 -11.74 14.03
C ARG A 56 -2.08 -12.30 12.74
N GLN A 57 -2.77 -12.12 11.64
CA GLN A 57 -2.32 -12.53 10.30
C GLN A 57 -2.32 -11.37 9.30
N VAL A 58 -2.86 -10.22 9.68
CA VAL A 58 -3.02 -9.05 8.81
C VAL A 58 -2.17 -7.91 9.34
N GLU A 59 -1.49 -7.21 8.43
CA GLU A 59 -0.95 -5.88 8.65
C GLU A 59 -1.63 -4.89 7.70
N GLU A 60 -1.68 -3.65 8.12
CA GLU A 60 -2.35 -2.56 7.42
C GLU A 60 -1.32 -1.66 6.75
N VAL A 61 -1.61 -1.21 5.52
CA VAL A 61 -0.81 -0.18 4.85
C VAL A 61 -1.72 1.02 4.60
N CYS A 62 -1.60 2.02 5.46
CA CYS A 62 -2.41 3.23 5.41
C CYS A 62 -1.91 4.17 4.31
N ILE A 63 -2.81 4.60 3.43
CA ILE A 63 -2.50 5.47 2.30
C ILE A 63 -2.98 6.89 2.57
N PHE A 64 -2.03 7.83 2.45
CA PHE A 64 -2.28 9.24 2.60
C PHE A 64 -1.77 10.01 1.37
N TYR A 65 -2.51 11.01 0.94
CA TYR A 65 -2.05 11.96 -0.08
C TYR A 65 -2.81 13.28 -0.03
N ARG A 66 -2.16 14.33 -0.53
CA ARG A 66 -2.73 15.69 -0.59
C ARG A 66 -3.59 15.90 -1.83
N ARG A 67 -3.06 15.58 -3.01
CA ARG A 67 -3.73 15.61 -4.31
C ARG A 67 -3.74 14.21 -4.87
N LYS A 68 -4.68 13.90 -5.76
CA LYS A 68 -4.77 12.59 -6.41
C LYS A 68 -3.40 12.19 -6.99
N PRO A 69 -2.82 11.10 -6.50
CA PRO A 69 -1.52 10.62 -6.97
C PRO A 69 -1.66 9.80 -8.24
N LEU A 70 -0.52 9.36 -8.78
CA LEU A 70 -0.51 8.25 -9.70
C LEU A 70 -1.10 7.02 -9.00
N TYR A 71 -1.96 6.31 -9.71
CA TYR A 71 -2.47 5.01 -9.31
C TYR A 71 -2.48 4.09 -10.53
N GLN A 72 -1.63 3.07 -10.52
CA GLN A 72 -1.51 2.08 -11.57
C GLN A 72 -2.00 0.73 -11.01
N PRO A 73 -3.27 0.36 -11.25
CA PRO A 73 -3.77 -0.92 -10.76
C PRO A 73 -3.00 -2.06 -11.41
N GLN A 74 -2.53 -2.99 -10.57
CA GLN A 74 -1.75 -4.14 -11.02
C GLN A 74 -2.67 -5.32 -11.33
N GLY A 75 -2.23 -6.20 -12.25
CA GLY A 75 -2.94 -7.45 -12.57
C GLY A 75 -4.20 -7.27 -13.42
N LEU A 76 -4.36 -6.14 -14.10
CA LEU A 76 -5.50 -5.95 -15.01
C LEU A 76 -5.48 -6.95 -16.17
N ILE A 77 -6.65 -7.46 -16.50
CA ILE A 77 -6.88 -8.32 -17.66
C ILE A 77 -7.74 -7.55 -18.66
N LYS A 78 -7.26 -7.42 -19.90
CA LYS A 78 -8.06 -6.81 -20.97
C LYS A 78 -9.28 -7.68 -21.26
N LEU A 79 -10.44 -7.07 -21.31
CA LEU A 79 -11.69 -7.77 -21.64
C LEU A 79 -11.78 -7.99 -23.15
N ASP A 80 -12.34 -9.11 -23.57
CA ASP A 80 -12.62 -9.41 -24.98
C ASP A 80 -13.66 -8.47 -25.58
N ARG A 81 -14.58 -7.98 -24.73
CA ARG A 81 -15.62 -7.02 -25.09
C ARG A 81 -15.67 -5.89 -24.07
N GLU A 82 -15.88 -4.67 -24.54
CA GLU A 82 -16.11 -3.52 -23.68
C GLU A 82 -17.47 -3.65 -22.97
N ILE A 83 -17.49 -3.39 -21.66
CA ILE A 83 -18.73 -3.38 -20.86
C ILE A 83 -19.13 -1.93 -20.63
N VAL A 84 -20.34 -1.58 -21.09
CA VAL A 84 -20.89 -0.23 -20.88
C VAL A 84 -21.77 -0.26 -19.63
N HIS A 85 -21.34 0.45 -18.59
CA HIS A 85 -22.12 0.66 -17.39
C HIS A 85 -22.91 1.97 -17.52
N ARG A 86 -24.24 1.89 -17.50
CA ARG A 86 -25.13 3.05 -17.48
C ARG A 86 -25.40 3.49 -16.04
N LYS A 87 -25.62 4.78 -15.85
CA LYS A 87 -25.99 5.36 -14.55
C LYS A 87 -27.31 4.74 -14.07
N GLN A 88 -27.35 4.26 -12.82
CA GLN A 88 -28.56 3.78 -12.15
C GLN A 88 -28.91 4.78 -11.04
N ALA A 89 -30.01 5.50 -11.21
CA ALA A 89 -30.41 6.60 -10.32
C ALA A 89 -30.47 6.18 -8.83
N GLN A 90 -30.94 4.96 -8.55
CA GLN A 90 -31.13 4.47 -7.18
C GLN A 90 -29.80 4.15 -6.48
N ALA A 91 -28.83 3.57 -7.18
CA ALA A 91 -27.51 3.28 -6.64
C ALA A 91 -26.70 4.56 -6.45
N ASP A 92 -26.86 5.54 -7.34
CA ASP A 92 -26.14 6.80 -7.31
C ASP A 92 -26.56 7.70 -6.13
N ALA A 93 -27.84 7.66 -5.74
CA ALA A 93 -28.34 8.37 -4.56
C ALA A 93 -27.70 7.86 -3.26
N VAL A 94 -27.56 6.54 -3.11
CA VAL A 94 -26.93 5.91 -1.93
C VAL A 94 -25.44 6.28 -1.83
N TYR A 95 -24.72 6.27 -2.97
CA TYR A 95 -23.28 6.51 -2.99
C TYR A 95 -22.89 7.97 -3.29
N ARG A 96 -23.87 8.89 -3.40
CA ARG A 96 -23.65 10.32 -3.74
C ARG A 96 -22.81 10.51 -5.00
N LEU A 97 -23.10 9.75 -6.05
CA LEU A 97 -22.34 9.70 -7.29
C LEU A 97 -22.92 10.61 -8.40
N ASP A 98 -23.56 11.70 -8.03
CA ASP A 98 -24.26 12.63 -8.93
C ASP A 98 -23.37 13.19 -10.05
N LYS A 99 -22.05 13.26 -9.81
CA LYS A 99 -21.06 13.78 -10.77
C LYS A 99 -20.50 12.71 -11.72
N ARG A 100 -20.98 11.47 -11.68
CA ARG A 100 -20.55 10.46 -12.64
C ARG A 100 -21.11 10.73 -14.03
N PRO A 101 -20.35 10.41 -15.10
CA PRO A 101 -20.91 10.44 -16.45
C PRO A 101 -22.07 9.43 -16.57
N ASN A 102 -23.02 9.73 -17.45
CA ASN A 102 -24.21 8.90 -17.66
C ASN A 102 -23.90 7.48 -18.12
N ALA A 103 -22.71 7.27 -18.71
CA ALA A 103 -22.17 5.97 -19.03
C ALA A 103 -20.66 5.93 -18.79
N SER A 104 -20.13 4.78 -18.40
CA SER A 104 -18.70 4.49 -18.33
C SER A 104 -18.40 3.20 -19.07
N VAL A 105 -17.26 3.15 -19.76
CA VAL A 105 -16.81 1.99 -20.51
C VAL A 105 -15.71 1.29 -19.72
N GLN A 106 -15.92 0.03 -19.40
CA GLN A 106 -14.94 -0.83 -18.77
C GLN A 106 -14.24 -1.65 -19.85
N ARG A 107 -12.91 -1.49 -19.96
CA ARG A 107 -12.05 -2.21 -20.93
C ARG A 107 -11.19 -3.28 -20.28
N TYR A 108 -11.06 -3.23 -18.97
CA TYR A 108 -10.24 -4.15 -18.18
C TYR A 108 -11.06 -4.76 -17.06
N GLY A 109 -10.80 -6.02 -16.78
CA GLY A 109 -11.26 -6.71 -15.58
C GLY A 109 -10.13 -6.88 -14.57
N ASN A 110 -10.41 -7.64 -13.52
CA ASN A 110 -9.47 -7.96 -12.44
C ASN A 110 -8.83 -6.74 -11.76
N TYR A 111 -9.63 -5.69 -11.52
CA TYR A 111 -9.17 -4.59 -10.69
C TYR A 111 -8.83 -5.10 -9.29
N PRO A 112 -7.70 -4.67 -8.70
CA PRO A 112 -7.28 -5.16 -7.40
C PRO A 112 -8.26 -4.79 -6.30
N SER A 113 -8.54 -5.74 -5.40
CA SER A 113 -9.16 -5.44 -4.10
C SER A 113 -8.12 -4.81 -3.18
N ASN A 114 -8.56 -4.28 -2.03
CA ASN A 114 -7.66 -3.75 -1.02
C ASN A 114 -7.00 -4.84 -0.15
N VAL A 115 -7.10 -6.12 -0.54
CA VAL A 115 -6.47 -7.26 0.14
C VAL A 115 -5.27 -7.74 -0.68
N LEU A 116 -4.09 -7.71 -0.06
CA LEU A 116 -2.83 -8.16 -0.64
C LEU A 116 -2.40 -9.47 0.04
N ARG A 117 -1.95 -10.44 -0.74
CA ARG A 117 -1.43 -11.71 -0.24
C ARG A 117 0.01 -11.86 -0.69
N PHE A 118 0.92 -11.72 0.26
CA PHE A 118 2.36 -11.90 0.05
C PHE A 118 2.93 -12.65 1.25
N ASP A 119 3.73 -13.65 0.97
CA ASP A 119 4.40 -14.41 2.00
C ASP A 119 5.47 -13.58 2.69
N VAL A 120 5.65 -13.78 3.99
CA VAL A 120 6.77 -13.17 4.71
C VAL A 120 8.05 -13.91 4.38
N ASP A 121 9.14 -13.17 4.34
CA ASP A 121 10.46 -13.79 4.22
C ASP A 121 10.73 -14.66 5.45
N SER A 122 11.25 -15.87 5.23
CA SER A 122 11.53 -16.85 6.28
C SER A 122 12.97 -17.35 6.20
N GLY A 123 13.44 -17.92 7.32
CA GLY A 123 14.77 -18.53 7.41
C GLY A 123 15.90 -17.53 7.20
N LYS A 124 16.92 -17.94 6.42
CA LYS A 124 18.15 -17.16 6.20
C LYS A 124 17.94 -15.83 5.47
N ASN A 125 16.82 -15.65 4.80
CA ASN A 125 16.50 -14.42 4.07
C ASN A 125 15.92 -13.32 4.97
N ARG A 126 15.66 -13.62 6.23
CA ARG A 126 15.14 -12.64 7.18
C ARG A 126 16.28 -12.08 8.03
N VAL A 127 16.76 -10.91 7.66
CA VAL A 127 17.85 -10.19 8.34
C VAL A 127 17.37 -9.13 9.34
N HIS A 128 16.08 -8.81 9.34
CA HIS A 128 15.49 -7.84 10.25
C HIS A 128 14.13 -8.33 10.79
N PRO A 129 13.81 -8.13 12.10
CA PRO A 129 12.55 -8.61 12.70
C PRO A 129 11.28 -8.09 12.05
N SER A 130 11.29 -6.85 11.54
CA SER A 130 10.16 -6.19 10.87
C SER A 130 10.29 -6.13 9.35
N GLN A 131 11.20 -6.93 8.75
CA GLN A 131 11.42 -6.98 7.31
C GLN A 131 10.12 -7.22 6.55
N LYS A 132 9.90 -6.43 5.50
CA LYS A 132 8.77 -6.59 4.59
C LYS A 132 9.19 -7.35 3.35
N PRO A 133 8.32 -8.22 2.80
CA PRO A 133 8.63 -8.94 1.55
C PRO A 133 8.91 -7.97 0.42
N VAL A 134 9.99 -8.19 -0.30
CA VAL A 134 10.38 -7.36 -1.46
C VAL A 134 9.25 -7.31 -2.49
N ALA A 135 8.58 -8.44 -2.77
CA ALA A 135 7.47 -8.51 -3.72
C ALA A 135 6.28 -7.61 -3.34
N LEU A 136 5.95 -7.50 -2.04
CA LEU A 136 4.92 -6.58 -1.54
C LEU A 136 5.32 -5.12 -1.77
N LEU A 137 6.59 -4.79 -1.50
CA LEU A 137 7.12 -3.44 -1.69
C LEU A 137 7.16 -3.07 -3.18
N GLU A 138 7.59 -3.99 -4.05
CA GLU A 138 7.53 -3.81 -5.50
C GLU A 138 6.11 -3.52 -6.00
N TYR A 139 5.12 -4.28 -5.51
CA TYR A 139 3.71 -4.06 -5.84
C TYR A 139 3.27 -2.64 -5.50
N LEU A 140 3.54 -2.18 -4.28
CA LEU A 140 3.19 -0.83 -3.83
C LEU A 140 3.95 0.24 -4.62
N ILE A 141 5.25 0.05 -4.87
CA ILE A 141 6.09 0.98 -5.63
C ILE A 141 5.56 1.12 -7.06
N ARG A 142 5.27 0.01 -7.76
CA ARG A 142 4.70 0.04 -9.11
C ARG A 142 3.31 0.68 -9.15
N THR A 143 2.53 0.51 -8.09
CA THR A 143 1.18 1.10 -8.00
C THR A 143 1.22 2.62 -7.93
N TYR A 144 2.19 3.21 -7.22
CA TYR A 144 2.18 4.64 -6.91
C TYR A 144 3.30 5.45 -7.55
N THR A 145 4.21 4.82 -8.28
CA THR A 145 5.37 5.50 -8.90
C THR A 145 5.62 5.02 -10.32
N ARG A 146 6.32 5.84 -11.11
CA ARG A 146 6.88 5.48 -12.41
C ARG A 146 8.36 5.13 -12.29
N PRO A 147 8.94 4.35 -13.22
CA PRO A 147 10.39 4.21 -13.32
C PRO A 147 11.10 5.57 -13.29
N GLY A 148 12.25 5.64 -12.61
CA GLY A 148 13.02 6.88 -12.43
C GLY A 148 12.52 7.82 -11.33
N GLU A 149 11.33 7.61 -10.75
CA GLU A 149 10.88 8.39 -9.59
C GLU A 149 11.59 7.95 -8.30
N THR A 150 11.59 8.81 -7.29
CA THR A 150 12.28 8.57 -6.01
C THR A 150 11.31 8.07 -4.96
N VAL A 151 11.69 7.00 -4.27
CA VAL A 151 11.01 6.46 -3.09
C VAL A 151 11.86 6.79 -1.85
N LEU A 152 11.21 7.26 -0.80
CA LEU A 152 11.83 7.55 0.49
C LEU A 152 11.35 6.52 1.51
N ASP A 153 12.28 5.91 2.23
CA ASP A 153 12.02 5.13 3.43
C ASP A 153 12.88 5.65 4.58
N ASN A 154 12.26 6.29 5.56
CA ASN A 154 12.95 6.94 6.68
C ASN A 154 13.17 6.00 7.89
N CYS A 155 12.85 4.74 7.75
CA CYS A 155 13.10 3.67 8.73
C CYS A 155 13.26 2.34 7.98
N MET A 156 14.28 2.30 7.11
CA MET A 156 14.43 1.27 6.08
C MET A 156 14.80 -0.11 6.63
N GLY A 157 15.29 -0.20 7.88
CA GLY A 157 15.72 -1.47 8.49
C GLY A 157 16.71 -2.20 7.60
N SER A 158 16.35 -3.41 7.17
CA SER A 158 17.17 -4.24 6.26
C SER A 158 17.27 -3.74 4.82
N GLY A 159 16.75 -2.57 4.47
CA GLY A 159 16.83 -2.04 3.12
C GLY A 159 15.93 -2.71 2.08
N SER A 160 14.96 -3.54 2.47
CA SER A 160 14.06 -4.24 1.52
C SER A 160 13.37 -3.29 0.54
N THR A 161 13.05 -2.06 0.96
CA THR A 161 12.49 -1.02 0.08
C THR A 161 13.49 -0.60 -0.98
N GLY A 162 14.77 -0.50 -0.63
CA GLY A 162 15.86 -0.22 -1.58
C GLY A 162 16.00 -1.31 -2.64
N VAL A 163 15.98 -2.59 -2.23
CA VAL A 163 15.99 -3.74 -3.15
C VAL A 163 14.80 -3.67 -4.11
N ALA A 164 13.60 -3.44 -3.61
CA ALA A 164 12.40 -3.30 -4.43
C ALA A 164 12.50 -2.11 -5.41
N CYS A 165 13.14 -1.01 -5.01
CA CYS A 165 13.39 0.14 -5.88
C CYS A 165 14.33 -0.23 -7.03
N VAL A 166 15.42 -0.94 -6.76
CA VAL A 166 16.36 -1.43 -7.78
C VAL A 166 15.63 -2.32 -8.80
N HIS A 167 14.89 -3.34 -8.32
CA HIS A 167 14.14 -4.25 -9.19
C HIS A 167 13.09 -3.55 -10.06
N THR A 168 12.57 -2.42 -9.58
CA THR A 168 11.50 -1.70 -10.28
C THR A 168 12.01 -0.47 -11.05
N GLY A 169 13.31 -0.19 -11.03
CA GLY A 169 13.93 0.96 -11.72
C GLY A 169 13.57 2.31 -11.09
N ARG A 170 13.42 2.36 -9.77
CA ARG A 170 13.17 3.59 -9.00
C ARG A 170 14.42 4.02 -8.26
N ARG A 171 14.57 5.32 -8.05
CA ARG A 171 15.61 5.84 -7.15
C ARG A 171 15.17 5.66 -5.71
N PHE A 172 16.15 5.42 -4.83
CA PHE A 172 15.90 5.17 -3.42
C PHE A 172 16.63 6.20 -2.55
N VAL A 173 15.97 6.66 -1.51
CA VAL A 173 16.55 7.39 -0.39
C VAL A 173 16.14 6.66 0.88
N GLY A 174 17.10 6.04 1.56
CA GLY A 174 16.88 5.32 2.82
C GLY A 174 17.51 6.04 4.00
N MET A 175 16.90 5.88 5.16
CA MET A 175 17.44 6.33 6.45
C MET A 175 17.23 5.20 7.45
N GLU A 176 18.27 4.91 8.23
CA GLU A 176 18.21 3.96 9.34
C GLU A 176 19.02 4.54 10.50
N GLN A 177 18.50 4.45 11.70
CA GLN A 177 19.15 4.94 12.89
C GLN A 177 20.06 3.89 13.52
N ASP A 178 19.74 2.61 13.35
CA ASP A 178 20.51 1.50 13.89
C ASP A 178 21.67 1.17 12.93
N GLU A 179 22.90 1.40 13.41
CA GLU A 179 24.13 1.16 12.63
C GLU A 179 24.26 -0.31 12.17
N GLN A 180 23.74 -1.27 12.95
CA GLN A 180 23.81 -2.70 12.58
C GLN A 180 22.97 -3.04 11.35
N TYR A 181 21.92 -2.25 11.08
CA TYR A 181 21.04 -2.44 9.92
C TYR A 181 21.36 -1.49 8.77
N PHE A 182 22.22 -0.49 8.99
CA PHE A 182 22.59 0.48 7.96
C PHE A 182 23.71 -0.01 7.04
N ALA A 183 24.37 -1.11 7.34
CA ALA A 183 25.56 -1.62 6.63
C ALA A 183 25.25 -2.18 5.23
#